data_3985b9d345ee80c9aaba25d3c5635123
#
_entry.id   3985b9d345ee80c9aaba25d3c5635123
#
_cell.length_a   1.000
_cell.length_b   1.000
_cell.length_c   1.000
_cell.angle_alpha   90.00
_cell.angle_beta   90.00
_cell.angle_gamma   90.00
#
_symmetry.space_group_name_H-M   'P 1'
#
loop_
_entity.id
_entity.type
_entity.pdbx_description
1 polymer ?
#
loop_
_entity_poly.entity_id
_entity_poly.type
_entity_poly.pdbx_seq_one_letter_code
_entity_poly.pdbx_strand_id
1 'polypeptide(L)'
;MNILHASSEVFPYSKTGGLADATAALAKAQAATGHSVTLVTPLHRGIREQFPGLEPLGQAEPTAKVWRLEPEPNLTVLFIDEPEWFDRNGLYGHADDAERFIFFSKCVAQLAKRAEIIHAHDWQSGLIMPLLGDAAVGKVFTIHNAAYQGRFPADKFTLTGLPDAYFNSRQLEFYGDISFLKGGVVFADLVTTVSPRYARELLTEEYGCGLEGVFRAKGGTLTGVLNGVDYTEWKTTDNPHLSASYSADSPGGKSVNKHALQRELGLPALDDVPLLGNISRFTDQKGIDILLGALEELLGGGAVFQFAGLGSGEPLLEQAMSGLAKSHPEQVAVKVGYDTGLAHRIEAGSDFYVMPSRFEPCGLNQLYSLRYGSVPVVRATGGLDDSVIDLGQGEASATGIKFMDLSAEALGQALGQALALYAKPKRLAKVRGNGMRADFSWTRTTAEYERLYAKIKKPTA
;
A
#
# COMPACT_ATOMS: atom_id res chain seq x y z
N MET A 1 3.87 -23.18 10.00
CA MET A 1 4.85 -22.37 10.73
C MET A 1 4.14 -21.52 11.78
N ASN A 2 4.85 -21.17 12.86
CA ASN A 2 4.40 -20.16 13.82
C ASN A 2 5.01 -18.80 13.39
N ILE A 3 4.18 -17.90 12.88
CA ILE A 3 4.60 -16.61 12.29
C ILE A 3 4.04 -15.49 13.17
N LEU A 4 4.90 -14.56 13.58
CA LEU A 4 4.47 -13.35 14.28
C LEU A 4 4.71 -12.14 13.38
N HIS A 5 3.65 -11.41 13.04
CA HIS A 5 3.71 -10.10 12.39
C HIS A 5 3.69 -8.99 13.42
N ALA A 6 4.46 -7.93 13.19
CA ALA A 6 4.45 -6.71 13.99
C ALA A 6 4.24 -5.49 13.11
N SER A 7 3.17 -4.74 13.38
CA SER A 7 2.82 -3.53 12.65
C SER A 7 2.21 -2.48 13.56
N SER A 8 2.50 -1.22 13.31
CA SER A 8 1.94 -0.09 14.06
C SER A 8 0.48 0.20 13.73
N GLU A 9 -0.01 -0.27 12.59
CA GLU A 9 -1.41 -0.19 12.18
C GLU A 9 -1.84 -1.48 11.48
N VAL A 10 -3.10 -1.87 11.66
CA VAL A 10 -3.69 -3.11 11.13
C VAL A 10 -5.17 -2.91 10.87
N PHE A 11 -5.61 -3.09 9.64
CA PHE A 11 -7.04 -3.08 9.30
C PHE A 11 -7.77 -4.32 9.88
N PRO A 12 -9.00 -4.20 10.43
CA PRO A 12 -9.84 -2.99 10.52
C PRO A 12 -9.63 -2.16 11.79
N TYR A 13 -8.66 -2.47 12.64
CA TYR A 13 -8.49 -1.89 13.97
C TYR A 13 -7.93 -0.46 13.93
N SER A 14 -6.93 -0.22 13.09
CA SER A 14 -6.32 1.10 12.90
C SER A 14 -5.77 1.22 11.49
N LYS A 15 -5.89 2.41 10.87
CA LYS A 15 -5.44 2.63 9.49
C LYS A 15 -5.17 4.09 9.20
N THR A 16 -4.03 4.36 8.57
CA THR A 16 -3.69 5.64 7.93
C THR A 16 -3.31 5.45 6.46
N GLY A 17 -2.86 4.26 6.08
CA GLY A 17 -2.37 3.97 4.75
C GLY A 17 -2.47 2.51 4.36
N GLY A 18 -1.77 2.14 3.28
CA GLY A 18 -1.76 0.77 2.75
C GLY A 18 -1.03 -0.26 3.62
N LEU A 19 -0.23 0.19 4.61
CA LEU A 19 0.45 -0.68 5.56
C LEU A 19 -0.56 -1.56 6.33
N ALA A 20 -1.63 -0.94 6.83
CA ALA A 20 -2.67 -1.63 7.60
C ALA A 20 -3.36 -2.74 6.79
N ASP A 21 -3.74 -2.41 5.54
CA ASP A 21 -4.38 -3.37 4.63
C ASP A 21 -3.45 -4.53 4.29
N ALA A 22 -2.21 -4.21 3.89
CA ALA A 22 -1.24 -5.21 3.46
C ALA A 22 -0.87 -6.18 4.58
N THR A 23 -0.63 -5.68 5.80
CA THR A 23 -0.25 -6.51 6.94
C THR A 23 -1.40 -7.41 7.37
N ALA A 24 -2.62 -6.87 7.49
CA ALA A 24 -3.80 -7.63 7.86
C ALA A 24 -4.10 -8.73 6.83
N ALA A 25 -4.10 -8.39 5.55
CA ALA A 25 -4.43 -9.32 4.49
C ALA A 25 -3.37 -10.43 4.30
N LEU A 26 -2.08 -10.11 4.46
CA LEU A 26 -1.01 -11.10 4.45
C LEU A 26 -1.17 -12.10 5.62
N ALA A 27 -1.37 -11.58 6.84
CA ALA A 27 -1.55 -12.42 8.03
C ALA A 27 -2.77 -13.36 7.89
N LYS A 28 -3.91 -12.81 7.42
CA LYS A 28 -5.12 -13.57 7.13
C LYS A 28 -4.89 -14.66 6.08
N ALA A 29 -4.24 -14.33 4.97
CA ALA A 29 -3.96 -15.28 3.90
C ALA A 29 -3.02 -16.41 4.36
N GLN A 30 -2.02 -16.11 5.18
CA GLN A 30 -1.14 -17.13 5.78
C GLN A 30 -1.88 -18.03 6.79
N ALA A 31 -2.78 -17.47 7.60
CA ALA A 31 -3.62 -18.26 8.49
C ALA A 31 -4.53 -19.22 7.71
N ALA A 32 -5.08 -18.75 6.59
CA ALA A 32 -5.92 -19.57 5.69
C ALA A 32 -5.14 -20.71 5.01
N THR A 33 -3.80 -20.59 4.85
CA THR A 33 -2.94 -21.68 4.35
C THR A 33 -2.48 -22.64 5.47
N GLY A 34 -2.98 -22.47 6.69
CA GLY A 34 -2.74 -23.38 7.82
C GLY A 34 -1.51 -23.02 8.68
N HIS A 35 -0.98 -21.83 8.56
CA HIS A 35 0.02 -21.32 9.50
C HIS A 35 -0.64 -20.83 10.78
N SER A 36 0.02 -20.98 11.93
CA SER A 36 -0.37 -20.29 13.16
C SER A 36 0.18 -18.87 13.10
N VAL A 37 -0.69 -17.90 12.95
CA VAL A 37 -0.31 -16.49 12.73
C VAL A 37 -0.72 -15.65 13.94
N THR A 38 0.26 -14.94 14.50
CA THR A 38 0.04 -13.91 15.52
C THR A 38 0.36 -12.56 14.93
N LEU A 39 -0.55 -11.59 15.03
CA LEU A 39 -0.36 -10.23 14.58
C LEU A 39 -0.33 -9.31 15.81
N VAL A 40 0.74 -8.53 16.00
CA VAL A 40 0.91 -7.63 17.15
C VAL A 40 0.83 -6.19 16.70
N THR A 41 -0.01 -5.39 17.37
CA THR A 41 -0.21 -3.96 17.08
C THR A 41 -0.47 -3.18 18.38
N PRO A 42 -0.22 -1.86 18.44
CA PRO A 42 -0.64 -1.06 19.58
C PRO A 42 -2.18 -1.04 19.75
N LEU A 43 -2.65 -0.94 20.99
CA LEU A 43 -4.07 -0.69 21.28
C LEU A 43 -4.36 0.81 21.16
N HIS A 44 -4.59 1.28 19.93
CA HIS A 44 -4.93 2.67 19.69
C HIS A 44 -6.32 3.04 20.21
N ARG A 45 -6.55 4.36 20.38
CA ARG A 45 -7.84 4.92 20.83
C ARG A 45 -9.00 4.40 19.98
N GLY A 46 -10.09 4.02 20.64
CA GLY A 46 -11.33 3.58 19.99
C GLY A 46 -11.38 2.10 19.62
N ILE A 47 -10.26 1.37 19.65
CA ILE A 47 -10.26 -0.06 19.29
C ILE A 47 -11.08 -0.87 20.31
N ARG A 48 -10.92 -0.59 21.59
CA ARG A 48 -11.61 -1.34 22.65
C ARG A 48 -13.13 -1.20 22.57
N GLU A 49 -13.61 -0.02 22.26
CA GLU A 49 -15.02 0.30 22.11
C GLU A 49 -15.63 -0.35 20.88
N GLN A 50 -14.87 -0.41 19.79
CA GLN A 50 -15.31 -1.00 18.51
C GLN A 50 -15.24 -2.53 18.52
N PHE A 51 -14.34 -3.11 19.30
CA PHE A 51 -14.07 -4.55 19.36
C PHE A 51 -14.20 -5.08 20.80
N PRO A 52 -15.42 -5.22 21.35
CA PRO A 52 -15.65 -5.58 22.75
C PRO A 52 -15.22 -7.01 23.11
N GLY A 53 -14.86 -7.85 22.14
CA GLY A 53 -14.40 -9.21 22.34
C GLY A 53 -12.91 -9.36 22.73
N LEU A 54 -12.22 -8.28 23.11
CA LEU A 54 -10.84 -8.35 23.58
C LEU A 54 -10.75 -9.04 24.94
N GLU A 55 -9.89 -10.06 25.05
CA GLU A 55 -9.61 -10.81 26.26
C GLU A 55 -8.22 -10.44 26.82
N PRO A 56 -8.05 -10.28 28.14
CA PRO A 56 -6.75 -10.06 28.73
C PRO A 56 -5.89 -11.33 28.61
N LEU A 57 -4.66 -11.19 28.08
CA LEU A 57 -3.71 -12.29 27.94
C LEU A 57 -2.59 -12.27 29.00
N GLY A 58 -2.19 -11.08 29.48
CA GLY A 58 -1.08 -10.92 30.41
C GLY A 58 -0.38 -9.58 30.24
N GLN A 59 0.94 -9.56 30.46
CA GLN A 59 1.78 -8.37 30.36
C GLN A 59 3.00 -8.64 29.48
N ALA A 60 3.41 -7.62 28.72
CA ALA A 60 4.70 -7.50 28.06
C ALA A 60 5.32 -6.19 28.54
N GLU A 61 6.59 -6.15 28.91
CA GLU A 61 7.20 -5.04 29.65
C GLU A 61 6.48 -4.74 31.00
N PRO A 62 7.07 -4.01 31.93
CA PRO A 62 6.50 -3.88 33.27
C PRO A 62 5.10 -3.27 33.34
N THR A 63 4.76 -2.40 32.36
CA THR A 63 3.51 -1.63 32.36
C THR A 63 2.51 -2.05 31.29
N ALA A 64 2.96 -2.62 30.17
CA ALA A 64 2.10 -2.96 29.04
C ALA A 64 1.19 -4.14 29.34
N LYS A 65 -0.12 -3.95 29.27
CA LYS A 65 -1.08 -5.06 29.21
C LYS A 65 -1.17 -5.57 27.77
N VAL A 66 -1.40 -6.88 27.64
CA VAL A 66 -1.61 -7.51 26.35
C VAL A 66 -3.03 -8.03 26.29
N TRP A 67 -3.75 -7.61 25.25
CA TRP A 67 -5.10 -8.09 24.95
C TRP A 67 -5.06 -8.97 23.71
N ARG A 68 -5.96 -9.95 23.65
CA ARG A 68 -6.07 -10.92 22.56
C ARG A 68 -7.44 -10.84 21.92
N LEU A 69 -7.45 -11.02 20.59
CA LEU A 69 -8.64 -11.28 19.78
C LEU A 69 -8.32 -12.39 18.78
N GLU A 70 -9.25 -13.29 18.54
CA GLU A 70 -9.15 -14.38 17.55
C GLU A 70 -10.22 -14.17 16.47
N PRO A 71 -9.97 -13.32 15.45
CA PRO A 71 -10.98 -12.96 14.44
C PRO A 71 -11.29 -14.11 13.48
N GLU A 72 -10.33 -14.99 13.25
CA GLU A 72 -10.44 -16.11 12.31
C GLU A 72 -9.63 -17.32 12.81
N PRO A 73 -9.91 -18.54 12.34
CA PRO A 73 -9.09 -19.72 12.67
C PRO A 73 -7.61 -19.49 12.34
N ASN A 74 -6.74 -19.91 13.23
CA ASN A 74 -5.27 -19.78 13.13
C ASN A 74 -4.74 -18.34 13.11
N LEU A 75 -5.57 -17.32 13.30
CA LEU A 75 -5.18 -15.92 13.38
C LEU A 75 -5.49 -15.36 14.77
N THR A 76 -4.44 -14.96 15.47
CA THR A 76 -4.53 -14.26 16.75
C THR A 76 -4.03 -12.84 16.59
N VAL A 77 -4.78 -11.85 17.07
CA VAL A 77 -4.34 -10.45 17.13
C VAL A 77 -4.06 -10.09 18.57
N LEU A 78 -2.86 -9.60 18.84
CA LEU A 78 -2.42 -9.11 20.14
C LEU A 78 -2.31 -7.60 20.12
N PHE A 79 -2.90 -6.96 21.11
CA PHE A 79 -2.87 -5.51 21.27
C PHE A 79 -2.01 -5.14 22.47
N ILE A 80 -1.02 -4.29 22.26
CA ILE A 80 -0.16 -3.73 23.30
C ILE A 80 -0.86 -2.50 23.88
N ASP A 81 -1.33 -2.62 25.11
CA ASP A 81 -2.10 -1.61 25.82
C ASP A 81 -1.22 -0.85 26.82
N GLU A 82 -0.83 0.35 26.43
CA GLU A 82 -0.22 1.36 27.28
C GLU A 82 -0.86 2.71 26.94
N PRO A 83 -1.88 3.15 27.72
CA PRO A 83 -2.68 4.32 27.38
C PRO A 83 -1.86 5.61 27.25
N GLU A 84 -0.78 5.75 28.03
CA GLU A 84 0.13 6.90 27.92
C GLU A 84 0.68 7.06 26.49
N TRP A 85 0.98 5.94 25.83
CA TRP A 85 1.58 5.93 24.49
C TRP A 85 0.57 5.84 23.36
N PHE A 86 -0.54 5.11 23.53
CA PHE A 86 -1.38 4.71 22.40
C PHE A 86 -2.84 5.19 22.46
N ASP A 87 -3.36 5.63 23.61
CA ASP A 87 -4.70 6.22 23.69
C ASP A 87 -4.67 7.71 23.33
N ARG A 88 -4.40 8.01 22.05
CA ARG A 88 -4.24 9.38 21.52
C ARG A 88 -4.96 9.57 20.20
N ASN A 89 -5.20 10.84 19.84
CA ASN A 89 -5.68 11.19 18.51
C ASN A 89 -4.55 11.08 17.48
N GLY A 90 -4.80 10.34 16.39
CA GLY A 90 -3.79 10.08 15.37
C GLY A 90 -2.82 8.97 15.78
N LEU A 91 -2.31 8.26 14.79
CA LEU A 91 -1.39 7.14 15.01
C LEU A 91 0.08 7.60 15.08
N TYR A 92 0.42 8.69 14.41
CA TYR A 92 1.79 9.19 14.20
C TYR A 92 1.86 10.71 14.33
N GLY A 93 3.10 11.22 14.35
CA GLY A 93 3.36 12.67 14.34
C GLY A 93 3.40 13.29 15.74
N HIS A 94 3.57 12.47 16.77
CA HIS A 94 3.73 12.94 18.14
C HIS A 94 5.21 13.22 18.44
N ALA A 95 5.47 14.17 19.32
CA ALA A 95 6.85 14.55 19.71
C ALA A 95 7.62 13.39 20.39
N ASP A 96 6.91 12.42 20.94
CA ASP A 96 7.42 11.25 21.65
C ASP A 96 7.28 9.95 20.83
N ASP A 97 7.18 10.03 19.50
CA ASP A 97 7.10 8.84 18.63
C ASP A 97 8.31 7.91 18.79
N ALA A 98 9.49 8.44 19.13
CA ALA A 98 10.65 7.62 19.44
C ALA A 98 10.40 6.69 20.63
N GLU A 99 9.96 7.25 21.76
CA GLU A 99 9.67 6.53 23.01
C GLU A 99 8.57 5.50 22.79
N ARG A 100 7.50 5.88 22.12
CA ARG A 100 6.34 5.05 21.80
C ARG A 100 6.74 3.79 21.03
N PHE A 101 7.51 3.93 19.98
CA PHE A 101 7.88 2.82 19.11
C PHE A 101 9.13 2.06 19.58
N ILE A 102 9.96 2.65 20.44
CA ILE A 102 10.94 1.89 21.24
C ILE A 102 10.21 0.96 22.20
N PHE A 103 9.21 1.48 22.94
CA PHE A 103 8.40 0.70 23.87
C PHE A 103 7.67 -0.45 23.16
N PHE A 104 6.98 -0.15 22.06
CA PHE A 104 6.32 -1.15 21.23
C PHE A 104 7.28 -2.25 20.77
N SER A 105 8.46 -1.87 20.28
CA SER A 105 9.46 -2.81 19.80
C SER A 105 9.97 -3.73 20.92
N LYS A 106 10.14 -3.24 22.16
CA LYS A 106 10.53 -4.03 23.32
C LYS A 106 9.45 -5.06 23.68
N CYS A 107 8.18 -4.64 23.73
CA CYS A 107 7.05 -5.54 23.98
C CYS A 107 6.99 -6.67 22.95
N VAL A 108 7.10 -6.33 21.66
CA VAL A 108 7.06 -7.31 20.57
C VAL A 108 8.25 -8.26 20.63
N ALA A 109 9.46 -7.77 20.92
CA ALA A 109 10.65 -8.61 21.01
C ALA A 109 10.52 -9.69 22.12
N GLN A 110 9.83 -9.39 23.22
CA GLN A 110 9.52 -10.40 24.25
C GLN A 110 8.55 -11.47 23.75
N LEU A 111 7.48 -11.06 23.04
CA LEU A 111 6.45 -11.96 22.51
C LEU A 111 7.00 -12.85 21.38
N ALA A 112 7.92 -12.33 20.58
CA ALA A 112 8.47 -13.00 19.42
C ALA A 112 9.39 -14.18 19.72
N LYS A 113 9.89 -14.34 20.95
CA LYS A 113 10.84 -15.40 21.32
C LYS A 113 10.34 -16.82 21.05
N ARG A 114 9.05 -17.03 20.91
CA ARG A 114 8.42 -18.33 20.63
C ARG A 114 8.00 -18.52 19.18
N ALA A 115 8.20 -17.51 18.32
CA ALA A 115 7.87 -17.61 16.90
C ALA A 115 8.99 -18.31 16.12
N GLU A 116 8.64 -19.01 15.04
CA GLU A 116 9.62 -19.50 14.06
C GLU A 116 10.10 -18.38 13.15
N ILE A 117 9.18 -17.46 12.80
CA ILE A 117 9.41 -16.26 11.98
C ILE A 117 8.83 -15.04 12.69
N ILE A 118 9.63 -13.98 12.80
CA ILE A 118 9.15 -12.62 13.08
C ILE A 118 9.20 -11.80 11.80
N HIS A 119 8.07 -11.22 11.44
CA HIS A 119 7.93 -10.35 10.28
C HIS A 119 7.49 -8.96 10.73
N ALA A 120 8.43 -8.03 10.79
CA ALA A 120 8.18 -6.65 11.19
C ALA A 120 8.00 -5.74 9.97
N HIS A 121 7.12 -4.75 10.10
CA HIS A 121 6.69 -3.88 9.01
C HIS A 121 6.97 -2.42 9.32
N ASP A 122 7.71 -1.75 8.43
CA ASP A 122 8.12 -0.34 8.47
C ASP A 122 8.88 0.09 9.74
N TRP A 123 9.29 1.36 9.75
CA TRP A 123 10.18 1.92 10.75
C TRP A 123 9.70 1.76 12.19
N GLN A 124 8.39 1.81 12.42
CA GLN A 124 7.79 1.71 13.76
C GLN A 124 8.10 0.37 14.45
N SER A 125 8.39 -0.65 13.67
CA SER A 125 8.75 -1.98 14.15
C SER A 125 10.23 -2.33 13.90
N GLY A 126 11.02 -1.41 13.36
CA GLY A 126 12.39 -1.67 12.92
C GLY A 126 13.34 -2.08 14.05
N LEU A 127 13.16 -1.53 15.26
CA LEU A 127 14.00 -1.85 16.40
C LEU A 127 13.78 -3.26 16.98
N ILE A 128 12.70 -3.95 16.60
CA ILE A 128 12.49 -5.34 16.98
C ILE A 128 13.68 -6.21 16.53
N MET A 129 14.23 -5.94 15.33
CA MET A 129 15.31 -6.74 14.76
C MET A 129 16.58 -6.73 15.61
N PRO A 130 17.16 -5.56 16.01
CA PRO A 130 18.32 -5.53 16.90
C PRO A 130 17.98 -5.98 18.33
N LEU A 131 16.77 -5.74 18.85
CA LEU A 131 16.36 -6.16 20.20
C LEU A 131 16.25 -7.68 20.37
N LEU A 132 16.02 -8.41 19.29
CA LEU A 132 16.01 -9.88 19.30
C LEU A 132 17.42 -10.47 19.40
N GLY A 133 18.48 -9.71 19.11
CA GLY A 133 19.85 -10.19 19.18
C GLY A 133 20.03 -11.53 18.45
N ASP A 134 20.60 -12.52 19.16
CA ASP A 134 20.88 -13.87 18.65
C ASP A 134 19.72 -14.87 18.85
N ALA A 135 18.49 -14.38 19.08
CA ALA A 135 17.34 -15.26 19.25
C ALA A 135 17.19 -16.22 18.04
N ALA A 136 16.81 -17.47 18.34
CA ALA A 136 16.62 -18.52 17.34
C ALA A 136 15.30 -18.35 16.59
N VAL A 137 15.08 -17.19 15.97
CA VAL A 137 13.91 -16.84 15.16
C VAL A 137 14.36 -16.27 13.83
N GLY A 138 13.69 -16.64 12.73
CA GLY A 138 13.95 -16.04 11.40
C GLY A 138 13.40 -14.61 11.35
N LYS A 139 14.23 -13.63 11.01
CA LYS A 139 13.93 -12.20 11.07
C LYS A 139 13.65 -11.65 9.68
N VAL A 140 12.43 -11.26 9.41
CA VAL A 140 11.98 -10.60 8.17
C VAL A 140 11.60 -9.17 8.48
N PHE A 141 12.06 -8.24 7.65
CA PHE A 141 11.71 -6.83 7.72
C PHE A 141 11.18 -6.33 6.38
N THR A 142 9.93 -5.86 6.35
CA THR A 142 9.32 -5.29 5.14
C THR A 142 9.31 -3.78 5.18
N ILE A 143 9.83 -3.18 4.11
CA ILE A 143 9.78 -1.75 3.82
C ILE A 143 8.58 -1.49 2.91
N HIS A 144 7.54 -0.83 3.44
CA HIS A 144 6.40 -0.39 2.63
C HIS A 144 6.67 0.96 1.96
N ASN A 145 7.39 1.86 2.64
CA ASN A 145 7.80 3.14 2.06
C ASN A 145 9.07 3.68 2.75
N ALA A 146 10.20 3.68 2.06
CA ALA A 146 11.49 4.13 2.58
C ALA A 146 11.58 5.64 2.84
N ALA A 147 10.61 6.44 2.38
CA ALA A 147 10.55 7.87 2.70
C ALA A 147 10.30 8.11 4.20
N TYR A 148 9.70 7.15 4.90
CA TYR A 148 9.46 7.20 6.34
C TYR A 148 10.50 6.35 7.07
N GLN A 149 11.44 7.01 7.76
CA GLN A 149 12.62 6.33 8.30
C GLN A 149 12.64 6.18 9.82
N GLY A 150 11.74 6.88 10.54
CA GLY A 150 11.80 6.91 12.00
C GLY A 150 13.17 7.38 12.48
N ARG A 151 13.57 8.60 12.03
CA ARG A 151 14.81 9.26 12.47
C ARG A 151 14.53 10.12 13.69
N PHE A 152 15.35 9.92 14.71
CA PHE A 152 15.21 10.64 15.99
C PHE A 152 16.59 11.05 16.52
N PRO A 153 16.67 12.08 17.36
CA PRO A 153 17.93 12.51 17.97
C PRO A 153 18.69 11.39 18.66
N ALA A 154 20.03 11.45 18.64
CA ALA A 154 20.93 10.42 19.17
C ALA A 154 20.69 10.06 20.65
N ASP A 155 20.25 11.02 21.46
CA ASP A 155 19.95 10.81 22.89
C ASP A 155 18.83 9.75 23.09
N LYS A 156 17.94 9.57 22.11
CA LYS A 156 16.90 8.53 22.15
C LYS A 156 17.46 7.10 22.08
N PHE A 157 18.69 6.93 21.60
CA PHE A 157 19.34 5.63 21.54
C PHE A 157 19.42 4.95 22.91
N THR A 158 19.73 5.67 23.96
CA THR A 158 19.85 5.14 25.33
C THR A 158 18.55 4.47 25.81
N LEU A 159 17.40 4.95 25.34
CA LEU A 159 16.08 4.41 25.71
C LEU A 159 15.86 3.00 25.12
N THR A 160 16.60 2.63 24.08
CA THR A 160 16.48 1.30 23.47
C THR A 160 16.99 0.20 24.42
N GLY A 161 17.97 0.49 25.27
CA GLY A 161 18.68 -0.48 26.09
C GLY A 161 19.62 -1.39 25.30
N LEU A 162 19.86 -1.07 24.03
CA LEU A 162 20.84 -1.77 23.19
C LEU A 162 22.28 -1.42 23.59
N PRO A 163 23.27 -2.29 23.33
CA PRO A 163 24.68 -2.00 23.58
C PRO A 163 25.15 -0.74 22.84
N ASP A 164 25.94 0.13 23.47
CA ASP A 164 26.49 1.35 22.87
C ASP A 164 27.21 1.10 21.55
N ALA A 165 27.82 -0.07 21.41
CA ALA A 165 28.46 -0.51 20.18
C ALA A 165 27.53 -0.57 18.95
N TYR A 166 26.21 -0.57 19.16
CA TYR A 166 25.23 -0.54 18.05
C TYR A 166 24.96 0.86 17.51
N PHE A 167 25.37 1.91 18.24
CA PHE A 167 25.25 3.29 17.73
C PHE A 167 26.50 3.67 16.92
N ASN A 168 26.53 3.23 15.69
CA ASN A 168 27.59 3.53 14.72
C ASN A 168 27.00 3.56 13.30
N SER A 169 27.77 4.13 12.34
CA SER A 169 27.35 4.34 10.95
C SER A 169 27.04 3.05 10.16
N ARG A 170 27.50 1.89 10.61
CA ARG A 170 27.19 0.60 9.98
C ARG A 170 25.89 -0.01 10.49
N GLN A 171 25.36 0.46 11.62
CA GLN A 171 24.20 -0.13 12.30
C GLN A 171 23.06 0.88 12.48
N LEU A 172 22.90 1.49 13.66
CA LEU A 172 21.72 2.29 13.99
C LEU A 172 21.90 3.80 13.75
N GLU A 173 23.14 4.30 13.80
CA GLU A 173 23.42 5.73 13.58
C GLU A 173 23.21 6.09 12.10
N PHE A 174 22.58 7.23 11.84
CA PHE A 174 22.33 7.78 10.51
C PHE A 174 22.39 9.29 10.51
N TYR A 175 23.50 9.86 10.03
CA TYR A 175 23.77 11.29 10.03
C TYR A 175 23.58 11.97 11.40
N GLY A 176 24.12 11.37 12.45
CA GLY A 176 24.03 11.86 13.83
C GLY A 176 22.77 11.46 14.59
N ASP A 177 21.74 10.96 13.93
CA ASP A 177 20.49 10.48 14.49
C ASP A 177 20.48 8.95 14.67
N ILE A 178 19.49 8.42 15.38
CA ILE A 178 19.12 7.02 15.31
C ILE A 178 18.06 6.83 14.21
N SER A 179 18.21 5.80 13.35
CA SER A 179 17.20 5.43 12.35
C SER A 179 16.65 4.03 12.64
N PHE A 180 15.34 3.96 12.92
CA PHE A 180 14.65 2.71 13.20
C PHE A 180 14.52 1.84 11.94
N LEU A 181 14.24 2.46 10.79
CA LEU A 181 14.21 1.75 9.50
C LEU A 181 15.56 1.08 9.21
N LYS A 182 16.65 1.84 9.38
CA LYS A 182 18.01 1.30 9.21
C LYS A 182 18.27 0.12 10.14
N GLY A 183 17.85 0.23 11.40
CA GLY A 183 17.93 -0.87 12.36
C GLY A 183 17.20 -2.13 11.86
N GLY A 184 15.97 -1.98 11.38
CA GLY A 184 15.21 -3.06 10.76
C GLY A 184 15.95 -3.72 9.61
N VAL A 185 16.46 -2.90 8.68
CA VAL A 185 17.21 -3.40 7.51
C VAL A 185 18.49 -4.12 7.92
N VAL A 186 19.32 -3.52 8.75
CA VAL A 186 20.65 -4.06 9.07
C VAL A 186 20.56 -5.39 9.81
N PHE A 187 19.64 -5.51 10.77
CA PHE A 187 19.58 -6.67 11.68
C PHE A 187 18.61 -7.77 11.24
N ALA A 188 17.86 -7.61 10.14
CA ALA A 188 17.04 -8.66 9.58
C ALA A 188 17.88 -9.72 8.83
N ASP A 189 17.44 -10.97 8.86
CA ASP A 189 17.99 -12.05 8.01
C ASP A 189 17.53 -11.87 6.56
N LEU A 190 16.31 -11.37 6.36
CA LEU A 190 15.70 -11.08 5.07
C LEU A 190 15.04 -9.71 5.09
N VAL A 191 15.31 -8.88 4.11
CA VAL A 191 14.62 -7.61 3.89
C VAL A 191 13.71 -7.75 2.68
N THR A 192 12.46 -7.40 2.83
CA THR A 192 11.53 -7.35 1.70
C THR A 192 11.03 -5.92 1.48
N THR A 193 10.59 -5.65 0.27
CA THR A 193 9.78 -4.48 -0.05
C THR A 193 8.63 -4.91 -0.96
N VAL A 194 7.73 -3.99 -1.25
CA VAL A 194 6.40 -4.29 -1.79
C VAL A 194 6.34 -4.32 -3.32
N SER A 195 7.49 -4.34 -4.00
CA SER A 195 7.57 -4.67 -5.42
C SER A 195 9.02 -5.00 -5.86
N PRO A 196 9.21 -5.87 -6.86
CA PRO A 196 10.54 -6.15 -7.45
C PRO A 196 11.21 -4.91 -8.05
N ARG A 197 10.44 -4.04 -8.71
CA ARG A 197 10.95 -2.77 -9.26
C ARG A 197 11.37 -1.83 -8.14
N TYR A 198 10.56 -1.67 -7.11
CA TYR A 198 10.89 -0.81 -5.99
C TYR A 198 12.15 -1.31 -5.24
N ALA A 199 12.34 -2.63 -5.10
CA ALA A 199 13.57 -3.18 -4.55
C ALA A 199 14.82 -2.73 -5.33
N ARG A 200 14.74 -2.61 -6.66
CA ARG A 200 15.82 -2.07 -7.51
C ARG A 200 15.97 -0.55 -7.37
N GLU A 201 14.86 0.17 -7.30
CA GLU A 201 14.83 1.62 -7.13
C GLU A 201 15.47 2.04 -5.80
N LEU A 202 15.22 1.33 -4.70
CA LEU A 202 15.85 1.58 -3.40
C LEU A 202 17.38 1.53 -3.42
N LEU A 203 17.99 0.87 -4.41
CA LEU A 203 19.45 0.82 -4.58
C LEU A 203 20.02 2.10 -5.22
N THR A 204 19.19 3.04 -5.67
CA THR A 204 19.59 4.27 -6.34
C THR A 204 19.52 5.47 -5.40
N GLU A 205 20.27 6.51 -5.68
CA GLU A 205 20.24 7.77 -4.91
C GLU A 205 18.88 8.47 -5.00
N GLU A 206 18.19 8.33 -6.12
CA GLU A 206 16.89 8.95 -6.37
C GLU A 206 15.78 8.41 -5.45
N TYR A 207 15.80 7.10 -5.15
CA TYR A 207 14.72 6.45 -4.38
C TYR A 207 15.17 5.85 -3.04
N GLY A 208 16.49 5.76 -2.80
CA GLY A 208 17.05 5.15 -1.59
C GLY A 208 16.91 6.02 -0.34
N CYS A 209 16.49 7.29 -0.48
CA CYS A 209 16.30 8.23 0.62
C CYS A 209 17.53 8.37 1.54
N GLY A 210 18.75 8.25 0.97
CA GLY A 210 20.03 8.27 1.68
C GLY A 210 20.42 6.94 2.32
N LEU A 211 19.59 5.90 2.20
CA LEU A 211 19.85 4.54 2.69
C LEU A 211 20.28 3.58 1.56
N GLU A 212 20.47 4.04 0.31
CA GLU A 212 20.83 3.21 -0.84
C GLU A 212 22.12 2.40 -0.60
N GLY A 213 23.08 2.93 0.12
CA GLY A 213 24.30 2.22 0.54
C GLY A 213 23.97 1.06 1.49
N VAL A 214 23.05 1.26 2.43
CA VAL A 214 22.59 0.23 3.36
C VAL A 214 21.82 -0.87 2.61
N PHE A 215 20.95 -0.48 1.68
CA PHE A 215 20.20 -1.43 0.85
C PHE A 215 21.12 -2.25 -0.06
N ARG A 216 22.10 -1.62 -0.71
CA ARG A 216 23.13 -2.33 -1.52
C ARG A 216 23.91 -3.35 -0.67
N ALA A 217 24.22 -3.02 0.58
CA ALA A 217 24.93 -3.92 1.49
C ALA A 217 24.12 -5.19 1.85
N LYS A 218 22.80 -5.17 1.74
CA LYS A 218 21.95 -6.36 1.93
C LYS A 218 22.04 -7.35 0.78
N GLY A 219 22.46 -6.91 -0.40
CA GLY A 219 22.68 -7.80 -1.56
C GLY A 219 21.47 -8.68 -1.86
N GLY A 220 21.68 -9.98 -2.02
CA GLY A 220 20.62 -10.95 -2.34
C GLY A 220 19.58 -11.20 -1.24
N THR A 221 19.71 -10.57 -0.07
CA THR A 221 18.71 -10.66 1.00
C THR A 221 17.69 -9.53 0.95
N LEU A 222 17.81 -8.57 0.04
CA LEU A 222 16.76 -7.58 -0.29
C LEU A 222 15.98 -8.07 -1.52
N THR A 223 14.68 -8.25 -1.37
CA THR A 223 13.81 -8.70 -2.47
C THR A 223 12.46 -7.97 -2.45
N GLY A 224 11.81 -7.85 -3.60
CA GLY A 224 10.47 -7.27 -3.72
C GLY A 224 9.41 -8.34 -3.87
N VAL A 225 8.32 -8.21 -3.12
CA VAL A 225 7.13 -9.06 -3.20
C VAL A 225 5.91 -8.17 -3.35
N LEU A 226 5.18 -8.28 -4.47
CA LEU A 226 3.96 -7.48 -4.68
C LEU A 226 2.89 -7.81 -3.63
N ASN A 227 2.23 -6.77 -3.11
CA ASN A 227 1.03 -6.96 -2.29
C ASN A 227 -0.09 -7.60 -3.11
N GLY A 228 -0.93 -8.35 -2.44
CA GLY A 228 -2.11 -8.94 -3.05
C GLY A 228 -3.34 -8.02 -3.02
N VAL A 229 -4.40 -8.51 -3.64
CA VAL A 229 -5.76 -7.93 -3.58
C VAL A 229 -6.68 -8.89 -2.83
N ASP A 230 -7.48 -8.35 -1.93
CA ASP A 230 -8.60 -9.09 -1.36
C ASP A 230 -9.78 -9.08 -2.34
N TYR A 231 -9.91 -10.17 -3.10
CA TYR A 231 -10.98 -10.34 -4.07
C TYR A 231 -12.36 -10.64 -3.44
N THR A 232 -12.45 -10.73 -2.11
CA THR A 232 -13.76 -10.79 -1.44
C THR A 232 -14.36 -9.39 -1.28
N GLU A 233 -13.52 -8.38 -1.13
CA GLU A 233 -13.88 -6.97 -1.07
C GLU A 233 -13.88 -6.34 -2.48
N TRP A 234 -12.74 -6.43 -3.19
CA TRP A 234 -12.57 -5.85 -4.53
C TRP A 234 -13.05 -6.79 -5.63
N LYS A 235 -14.35 -6.89 -5.79
CA LYS A 235 -15.02 -7.78 -6.74
C LYS A 235 -16.05 -7.04 -7.60
N THR A 236 -16.31 -7.57 -8.79
CA THR A 236 -17.27 -7.00 -9.75
C THR A 236 -18.59 -7.74 -9.79
N THR A 237 -18.73 -8.82 -9.00
CA THR A 237 -19.96 -9.61 -8.83
C THR A 237 -20.39 -9.55 -7.36
N ASP A 238 -21.68 -9.47 -7.10
CA ASP A 238 -22.25 -9.41 -5.74
C ASP A 238 -21.60 -8.34 -4.85
N ASN A 239 -21.31 -7.18 -5.44
CA ASN A 239 -20.73 -6.04 -4.75
C ASN A 239 -21.85 -5.03 -4.45
N PRO A 240 -22.09 -4.68 -3.17
CA PRO A 240 -23.19 -3.80 -2.78
C PRO A 240 -23.01 -2.35 -3.27
N HIS A 241 -21.81 -1.95 -3.69
CA HIS A 241 -21.51 -0.60 -4.17
C HIS A 241 -21.77 -0.43 -5.66
N LEU A 242 -21.99 -1.52 -6.42
CA LEU A 242 -22.13 -1.49 -7.88
C LEU A 242 -23.60 -1.57 -8.32
N SER A 243 -23.92 -0.85 -9.39
CA SER A 243 -25.24 -0.85 -9.99
C SER A 243 -25.55 -2.12 -10.79
N ALA A 244 -24.52 -2.79 -11.30
CA ALA A 244 -24.63 -4.06 -12.02
C ALA A 244 -23.38 -4.92 -11.84
N SER A 245 -23.59 -6.22 -11.68
CA SER A 245 -22.50 -7.21 -11.70
C SER A 245 -21.98 -7.40 -13.14
N TYR A 246 -20.67 -7.67 -13.25
CA TYR A 246 -20.03 -8.03 -14.53
C TYR A 246 -18.77 -8.85 -14.29
N SER A 247 -18.24 -9.43 -15.36
CA SER A 247 -16.98 -10.17 -15.33
C SER A 247 -16.26 -10.04 -16.67
N ALA A 248 -15.04 -10.58 -16.76
CA ALA A 248 -14.29 -10.65 -18.02
C ALA A 248 -15.03 -11.39 -19.13
N ASP A 249 -15.86 -12.38 -18.76
CA ASP A 249 -16.63 -13.21 -19.70
C ASP A 249 -18.06 -12.67 -19.92
N SER A 250 -18.55 -11.81 -19.05
CA SER A 250 -19.85 -11.13 -19.15
C SER A 250 -19.70 -9.62 -18.84
N PRO A 251 -19.12 -8.83 -19.77
CA PRO A 251 -18.70 -7.45 -19.49
C PRO A 251 -19.83 -6.41 -19.55
N GLY A 252 -21.05 -6.76 -19.92
CA GLY A 252 -22.15 -5.82 -20.18
C GLY A 252 -22.53 -4.90 -19.00
N GLY A 253 -22.36 -5.38 -17.76
CA GLY A 253 -22.63 -4.57 -16.58
C GLY A 253 -21.67 -3.38 -16.40
N LYS A 254 -20.51 -3.36 -17.06
CA LYS A 254 -19.56 -2.25 -16.93
C LYS A 254 -20.11 -0.94 -17.51
N SER A 255 -20.82 -0.96 -18.63
CA SER A 255 -21.48 0.24 -19.19
C SER A 255 -22.60 0.75 -18.26
N VAL A 256 -23.33 -0.15 -17.61
CA VAL A 256 -24.34 0.22 -16.61
C VAL A 256 -23.71 0.97 -15.44
N ASN A 257 -22.57 0.50 -14.93
CA ASN A 257 -21.83 1.17 -13.86
C ASN A 257 -21.26 2.53 -14.32
N LYS A 258 -20.78 2.63 -15.55
CA LYS A 258 -20.32 3.90 -16.14
C LYS A 258 -21.45 4.95 -16.14
N HIS A 259 -22.61 4.61 -16.67
CA HIS A 259 -23.75 5.54 -16.70
C HIS A 259 -24.26 5.89 -15.29
N ALA A 260 -24.23 4.95 -14.37
CA ALA A 260 -24.61 5.22 -12.98
C ALA A 260 -23.66 6.23 -12.33
N LEU A 261 -22.34 6.05 -12.52
CA LEU A 261 -21.31 6.96 -12.02
C LEU A 261 -21.42 8.36 -12.64
N GLN A 262 -21.58 8.44 -13.98
CA GLN A 262 -21.76 9.71 -14.67
C GLN A 262 -22.95 10.50 -14.08
N ARG A 263 -24.10 9.85 -13.91
CA ARG A 263 -25.30 10.50 -13.32
C ARG A 263 -25.07 10.91 -11.86
N GLU A 264 -24.45 10.07 -11.06
CA GLU A 264 -24.14 10.37 -9.66
C GLU A 264 -23.25 11.62 -9.52
N LEU A 265 -22.28 11.76 -10.44
CA LEU A 265 -21.32 12.87 -10.44
C LEU A 265 -21.82 14.12 -11.20
N GLY A 266 -23.03 14.07 -11.78
CA GLY A 266 -23.58 15.18 -12.57
C GLY A 266 -22.98 15.32 -13.97
N LEU A 267 -22.28 14.31 -14.46
CA LEU A 267 -21.74 14.26 -15.81
C LEU A 267 -22.80 13.77 -16.81
N PRO A 268 -22.81 14.24 -18.05
CA PRO A 268 -23.63 13.66 -19.12
C PRO A 268 -23.40 12.15 -19.27
N ALA A 269 -24.48 11.37 -19.30
CA ALA A 269 -24.39 9.91 -19.47
C ALA A 269 -24.17 9.58 -20.98
N LEU A 270 -22.91 9.39 -21.37
CA LEU A 270 -22.47 9.21 -22.76
C LEU A 270 -21.69 7.89 -22.90
N ASP A 271 -22.12 7.06 -23.87
CA ASP A 271 -21.45 5.78 -24.17
C ASP A 271 -20.14 5.94 -24.96
N ASP A 272 -20.11 6.91 -25.87
CA ASP A 272 -19.05 7.15 -26.84
C ASP A 272 -17.93 8.06 -26.33
N VAL A 273 -18.04 8.56 -25.10
CA VAL A 273 -17.04 9.39 -24.44
C VAL A 273 -16.29 8.58 -23.39
N PRO A 274 -14.95 8.44 -23.48
CA PRO A 274 -14.17 7.73 -22.46
C PRO A 274 -14.21 8.45 -21.12
N LEU A 275 -14.35 7.66 -20.02
CA LEU A 275 -14.31 8.15 -18.65
C LEU A 275 -12.98 7.74 -17.99
N LEU A 276 -12.19 8.73 -17.60
CA LEU A 276 -10.93 8.58 -16.86
C LEU A 276 -11.22 8.65 -15.36
N GLY A 277 -10.62 7.78 -14.56
CA GLY A 277 -10.76 7.77 -13.10
C GLY A 277 -9.44 8.02 -12.37
N ASN A 278 -9.50 8.67 -11.21
CA ASN A 278 -8.39 8.75 -10.26
C ASN A 278 -8.93 8.75 -8.82
N ILE A 279 -8.36 7.91 -7.98
CA ILE A 279 -8.62 7.86 -6.55
C ILE A 279 -7.28 7.88 -5.85
N SER A 280 -6.96 8.97 -5.12
CA SER A 280 -5.68 9.05 -4.45
C SER A 280 -5.67 10.13 -3.37
N ARG A 281 -4.64 10.11 -2.52
CA ARG A 281 -4.31 11.31 -1.74
C ARG A 281 -3.85 12.41 -2.68
N PHE A 282 -4.33 13.63 -2.50
CA PHE A 282 -3.89 14.77 -3.30
C PHE A 282 -2.58 15.31 -2.72
N THR A 283 -1.48 14.68 -3.12
CA THR A 283 -0.12 14.98 -2.67
C THR A 283 0.85 15.00 -3.85
N ASP A 284 2.00 15.63 -3.66
CA ASP A 284 3.09 15.64 -4.62
C ASP A 284 3.49 14.22 -5.05
N GLN A 285 3.61 13.27 -4.10
CA GLN A 285 3.90 11.86 -4.40
C GLN A 285 3.00 11.27 -5.48
N LYS A 286 1.72 11.60 -5.47
CA LYS A 286 0.72 11.04 -6.40
C LYS A 286 0.68 11.75 -7.76
N GLY A 287 1.48 12.82 -7.93
CA GLY A 287 1.59 13.53 -9.20
C GLY A 287 0.30 14.25 -9.62
N ILE A 288 -0.46 14.79 -8.64
CA ILE A 288 -1.73 15.45 -8.92
C ILE A 288 -1.52 16.74 -9.73
N ASP A 289 -0.41 17.42 -9.54
CA ASP A 289 0.02 18.56 -10.37
C ASP A 289 0.25 18.14 -11.84
N ILE A 290 0.87 16.99 -12.07
CA ILE A 290 1.08 16.42 -13.41
C ILE A 290 -0.28 16.04 -14.03
N LEU A 291 -1.18 15.44 -13.23
CA LEU A 291 -2.53 15.10 -13.68
C LEU A 291 -3.30 16.34 -14.09
N LEU A 292 -3.28 17.39 -13.26
CA LEU A 292 -3.92 18.68 -13.56
C LEU A 292 -3.41 19.26 -14.88
N GLY A 293 -2.09 19.38 -15.02
CA GLY A 293 -1.50 19.94 -16.25
C GLY A 293 -1.88 19.15 -17.51
N ALA A 294 -1.86 17.81 -17.44
CA ALA A 294 -2.26 16.97 -18.56
C ALA A 294 -3.76 17.08 -18.91
N LEU A 295 -4.63 17.17 -17.88
CA LEU A 295 -6.07 17.37 -18.11
C LEU A 295 -6.35 18.76 -18.70
N GLU A 296 -5.72 19.82 -18.21
CA GLU A 296 -5.85 21.18 -18.73
C GLU A 296 -5.40 21.28 -20.19
N GLU A 297 -4.27 20.65 -20.54
CA GLU A 297 -3.77 20.60 -21.91
C GLU A 297 -4.74 19.88 -22.86
N LEU A 298 -5.25 18.72 -22.45
CA LEU A 298 -6.23 17.96 -23.24
C LEU A 298 -7.55 18.72 -23.42
N LEU A 299 -8.06 19.35 -22.36
CA LEU A 299 -9.28 20.17 -22.41
C LEU A 299 -9.08 21.41 -23.30
N GLY A 300 -7.95 22.10 -23.15
CA GLY A 300 -7.58 23.24 -23.99
C GLY A 300 -7.39 22.87 -25.46
N GLY A 301 -6.95 21.65 -25.75
CA GLY A 301 -6.84 21.08 -27.10
C GLY A 301 -8.17 20.57 -27.69
N GLY A 302 -9.28 20.64 -26.93
CA GLY A 302 -10.59 20.20 -27.40
C GLY A 302 -10.77 18.66 -27.39
N ALA A 303 -10.01 17.93 -26.63
CA ALA A 303 -10.16 16.48 -26.51
C ALA A 303 -11.51 16.13 -25.86
N VAL A 304 -12.15 15.07 -26.37
CA VAL A 304 -13.45 14.59 -25.88
C VAL A 304 -13.22 13.43 -24.91
N PHE A 305 -13.40 13.71 -23.62
CA PHE A 305 -13.33 12.73 -22.54
C PHE A 305 -14.09 13.25 -21.30
N GLN A 306 -14.30 12.39 -20.33
CA GLN A 306 -14.75 12.77 -19.00
C GLN A 306 -13.73 12.29 -17.96
N PHE A 307 -13.71 12.97 -16.79
CA PHE A 307 -12.84 12.63 -15.67
C PHE A 307 -13.63 12.58 -14.36
N ALA A 308 -13.40 11.54 -13.56
CA ALA A 308 -13.95 11.34 -12.23
C ALA A 308 -12.82 11.23 -11.20
N GLY A 309 -12.69 12.21 -10.31
CA GLY A 309 -11.67 12.27 -9.26
C GLY A 309 -12.23 12.12 -7.86
N LEU A 310 -11.55 11.36 -7.00
CA LEU A 310 -11.83 11.25 -5.57
C LEU A 310 -10.53 11.32 -4.78
N GLY A 311 -10.45 12.21 -3.79
CA GLY A 311 -9.31 12.28 -2.91
C GLY A 311 -9.28 13.50 -2.02
N SER A 312 -8.31 13.53 -1.13
CA SER A 312 -8.02 14.69 -0.26
C SER A 312 -6.54 14.76 0.07
N GLY A 313 -6.07 15.92 0.51
CA GLY A 313 -4.67 16.08 0.88
C GLY A 313 -4.24 17.54 0.99
N GLU A 314 -3.33 17.97 0.13
CA GLU A 314 -2.81 19.34 0.13
C GLU A 314 -3.88 20.35 -0.32
N PRO A 315 -4.17 21.39 0.47
CA PRO A 315 -5.25 22.33 0.17
C PRO A 315 -5.16 23.00 -1.21
N LEU A 316 -3.96 23.27 -1.69
CA LEU A 316 -3.76 23.87 -3.01
C LEU A 316 -4.14 22.90 -4.14
N LEU A 317 -3.83 21.62 -3.99
CA LEU A 317 -4.20 20.59 -4.96
C LEU A 317 -5.71 20.31 -4.92
N GLU A 318 -6.34 20.31 -3.75
CA GLU A 318 -7.79 20.19 -3.61
C GLU A 318 -8.52 21.36 -4.30
N GLN A 319 -8.02 22.59 -4.09
CA GLN A 319 -8.58 23.78 -4.74
C GLN A 319 -8.41 23.74 -6.25
N ALA A 320 -7.25 23.35 -6.75
CA ALA A 320 -6.96 23.27 -8.17
C ALA A 320 -7.85 22.22 -8.86
N MET A 321 -7.97 21.01 -8.30
CA MET A 321 -8.85 19.95 -8.83
C MET A 321 -10.33 20.39 -8.82
N SER A 322 -10.77 21.02 -7.73
CA SER A 322 -12.13 21.56 -7.63
C SER A 322 -12.37 22.72 -8.60
N GLY A 323 -11.35 23.54 -8.85
CA GLY A 323 -11.37 24.62 -9.82
C GLY A 323 -11.56 24.10 -11.25
N LEU A 324 -10.81 23.06 -11.63
CA LEU A 324 -10.94 22.42 -12.93
C LEU A 324 -12.35 21.85 -13.15
N ALA A 325 -12.92 21.19 -12.14
CA ALA A 325 -14.28 20.66 -12.20
C ALA A 325 -15.33 21.78 -12.37
N LYS A 326 -15.16 22.92 -11.71
CA LYS A 326 -16.07 24.08 -11.87
C LYS A 326 -15.97 24.71 -13.25
N SER A 327 -14.79 24.73 -13.86
CA SER A 327 -14.56 25.30 -15.20
C SER A 327 -15.07 24.39 -16.32
N HIS A 328 -15.14 23.07 -16.09
CA HIS A 328 -15.54 22.07 -17.07
C HIS A 328 -16.59 21.08 -16.52
N PRO A 329 -17.77 21.57 -16.09
CA PRO A 329 -18.73 20.75 -15.32
C PRO A 329 -19.35 19.58 -16.10
N GLU A 330 -19.29 19.60 -17.44
CA GLU A 330 -19.78 18.49 -18.28
C GLU A 330 -18.71 17.41 -18.55
N GLN A 331 -17.44 17.73 -18.24
CA GLN A 331 -16.31 16.84 -18.52
C GLN A 331 -15.56 16.38 -17.26
N VAL A 332 -15.53 17.19 -16.20
CA VAL A 332 -14.73 16.94 -15.00
C VAL A 332 -15.58 16.97 -13.75
N ALA A 333 -15.55 15.88 -12.99
CA ALA A 333 -16.15 15.81 -11.66
C ALA A 333 -15.12 15.40 -10.64
N VAL A 334 -15.02 16.15 -9.53
CA VAL A 334 -14.08 15.87 -8.44
C VAL A 334 -14.81 15.95 -7.11
N LYS A 335 -14.67 14.89 -6.30
CA LYS A 335 -15.13 14.88 -4.92
C LYS A 335 -13.92 14.94 -3.98
N VAL A 336 -13.81 15.99 -3.19
CA VAL A 336 -12.80 16.11 -2.15
C VAL A 336 -13.27 15.34 -0.91
N GLY A 337 -12.44 14.41 -0.43
CA GLY A 337 -12.72 13.61 0.75
C GLY A 337 -12.45 12.12 0.54
N TYR A 338 -12.97 11.31 1.46
CA TYR A 338 -12.89 9.85 1.44
C TYR A 338 -14.28 9.22 1.35
N ASP A 339 -14.47 8.31 0.40
CA ASP A 339 -15.74 7.61 0.20
C ASP A 339 -15.47 6.24 -0.43
N THR A 340 -15.53 5.18 0.38
CA THR A 340 -15.27 3.81 -0.07
C THR A 340 -16.25 3.36 -1.16
N GLY A 341 -17.53 3.67 -1.01
CA GLY A 341 -18.55 3.29 -1.99
C GLY A 341 -18.30 3.97 -3.35
N LEU A 342 -17.98 5.26 -3.34
CA LEU A 342 -17.64 5.99 -4.56
C LEU A 342 -16.33 5.48 -5.17
N ALA A 343 -15.34 5.06 -4.35
CA ALA A 343 -14.12 4.45 -4.87
C ALA A 343 -14.43 3.20 -5.70
N HIS A 344 -15.24 2.28 -5.20
CA HIS A 344 -15.69 1.11 -5.97
C HIS A 344 -16.44 1.51 -7.25
N ARG A 345 -17.28 2.55 -7.20
CA ARG A 345 -18.04 3.01 -8.39
C ARG A 345 -17.14 3.69 -9.42
N ILE A 346 -16.11 4.45 -9.01
CA ILE A 346 -15.12 5.03 -9.93
C ILE A 346 -14.33 3.91 -10.61
N GLU A 347 -13.86 2.91 -9.87
CA GLU A 347 -13.17 1.74 -10.45
C GLU A 347 -14.07 1.00 -11.45
N ALA A 348 -15.35 0.81 -11.12
CA ALA A 348 -16.28 0.09 -11.99
C ALA A 348 -16.74 0.90 -13.19
N GLY A 349 -16.91 2.22 -13.05
CA GLY A 349 -17.46 3.10 -14.10
C GLY A 349 -16.41 3.64 -15.05
N SER A 350 -15.15 3.79 -14.65
CA SER A 350 -14.09 4.33 -15.49
C SER A 350 -13.67 3.36 -16.58
N ASP A 351 -13.33 3.89 -17.75
CA ASP A 351 -12.72 3.12 -18.84
C ASP A 351 -11.21 3.00 -18.66
N PHE A 352 -10.59 4.06 -18.13
CA PHE A 352 -9.18 4.14 -17.83
C PHE A 352 -8.97 4.67 -16.41
N TYR A 353 -7.90 4.22 -15.76
CA TYR A 353 -7.53 4.63 -14.42
C TYR A 353 -6.13 5.26 -14.43
N VAL A 354 -5.99 6.49 -13.96
CA VAL A 354 -4.78 7.30 -14.16
C VAL A 354 -3.96 7.41 -12.87
N MET A 355 -2.68 7.03 -12.92
CA MET A 355 -1.75 7.08 -11.77
C MET A 355 -0.38 7.65 -12.20
N PRO A 356 -0.19 8.98 -12.18
CA PRO A 356 1.06 9.63 -12.57
C PRO A 356 2.03 9.80 -11.39
N SER A 357 2.11 8.81 -10.52
CA SER A 357 2.87 8.90 -9.27
C SER A 357 4.36 9.15 -9.51
N ARG A 358 4.98 10.06 -8.73
CA ARG A 358 6.44 10.29 -8.72
C ARG A 358 7.18 9.06 -8.25
N PHE A 359 6.67 8.42 -7.24
CA PHE A 359 7.09 7.09 -6.80
C PHE A 359 5.90 6.34 -6.22
N GLU A 360 5.84 5.03 -6.44
CA GLU A 360 4.76 4.18 -5.97
C GLU A 360 5.33 2.81 -5.56
N PRO A 361 5.68 2.62 -4.27
CA PRO A 361 6.30 1.38 -3.82
C PRO A 361 5.58 0.12 -4.29
N CYS A 362 4.29 0.03 -4.09
CA CYS A 362 3.42 -1.02 -4.61
C CYS A 362 2.32 -0.46 -5.50
N GLY A 363 1.53 0.45 -4.96
CA GLY A 363 0.22 0.78 -5.49
C GLY A 363 -0.78 -0.35 -5.29
N LEU A 364 -2.01 0.01 -4.99
CA LEU A 364 -3.12 -0.96 -4.88
C LEU A 364 -4.20 -0.63 -5.92
N ASN A 365 -4.44 0.64 -6.19
CA ASN A 365 -5.53 1.07 -7.07
C ASN A 365 -5.35 0.56 -8.51
N GLN A 366 -4.12 0.46 -9.05
CA GLN A 366 -3.92 -0.17 -10.37
C GLN A 366 -4.30 -1.67 -10.34
N LEU A 367 -4.12 -2.36 -9.22
CA LEU A 367 -4.53 -3.76 -9.08
C LEU A 367 -6.06 -3.87 -9.02
N TYR A 368 -6.71 -2.92 -8.33
CA TYR A 368 -8.17 -2.83 -8.29
C TYR A 368 -8.71 -2.48 -9.67
N SER A 369 -8.12 -1.49 -10.36
CA SER A 369 -8.54 -1.10 -11.70
C SER A 369 -8.40 -2.23 -12.71
N LEU A 370 -7.33 -3.03 -12.65
CA LEU A 370 -7.19 -4.25 -13.45
C LEU A 370 -8.35 -5.22 -13.18
N ARG A 371 -8.66 -5.50 -11.90
CA ARG A 371 -9.77 -6.38 -11.52
C ARG A 371 -11.12 -5.86 -12.00
N TYR A 372 -11.32 -4.54 -11.98
CA TYR A 372 -12.56 -3.89 -12.40
C TYR A 372 -12.62 -3.61 -13.91
N GLY A 373 -11.57 -3.95 -14.65
CA GLY A 373 -11.50 -3.73 -16.09
C GLY A 373 -11.44 -2.25 -16.48
N SER A 374 -10.98 -1.39 -15.57
CA SER A 374 -10.53 -0.04 -15.88
C SER A 374 -9.07 -0.12 -16.26
N VAL A 375 -8.75 0.24 -17.51
CA VAL A 375 -7.40 0.04 -18.05
C VAL A 375 -6.45 1.07 -17.42
N PRO A 376 -5.42 0.65 -16.64
CA PRO A 376 -4.52 1.59 -15.99
C PRO A 376 -3.63 2.33 -16.98
N VAL A 377 -3.50 3.65 -16.77
CA VAL A 377 -2.53 4.54 -17.41
C VAL A 377 -1.60 5.02 -16.32
N VAL A 378 -0.38 4.49 -16.26
CA VAL A 378 0.49 4.64 -15.11
C VAL A 378 1.89 5.07 -15.46
N ARG A 379 2.55 5.81 -14.55
CA ARG A 379 3.99 6.00 -14.66
C ARG A 379 4.73 4.70 -14.34
N ALA A 380 5.78 4.38 -15.10
CA ALA A 380 6.58 3.17 -14.93
C ALA A 380 7.54 3.30 -13.73
N THR A 381 7.00 3.19 -12.52
CA THR A 381 7.74 3.24 -11.25
C THR A 381 7.21 2.19 -10.28
N GLY A 382 8.08 1.62 -9.46
CA GLY A 382 7.74 0.67 -8.39
C GLY A 382 6.74 -0.39 -8.82
N GLY A 383 5.74 -0.63 -7.98
CA GLY A 383 4.72 -1.64 -8.24
C GLY A 383 3.81 -1.38 -9.43
N LEU A 384 3.72 -0.14 -9.91
CA LEU A 384 2.99 0.17 -11.16
C LEU A 384 3.68 -0.47 -12.36
N ASP A 385 5.03 -0.39 -12.42
CA ASP A 385 5.81 -1.00 -13.48
C ASP A 385 5.75 -2.54 -13.45
N ASP A 386 5.73 -3.13 -12.25
CA ASP A 386 5.70 -4.59 -12.07
C ASP A 386 4.31 -5.20 -12.34
N SER A 387 3.22 -4.46 -12.13
CA SER A 387 1.85 -4.98 -12.21
C SER A 387 1.13 -4.68 -13.53
N VAL A 388 1.57 -3.67 -14.27
CA VAL A 388 0.96 -3.27 -15.55
C VAL A 388 1.85 -3.70 -16.70
N ILE A 389 1.29 -4.41 -17.66
CA ILE A 389 1.96 -4.78 -18.92
C ILE A 389 1.58 -3.75 -19.98
N ASP A 390 2.59 -3.05 -20.49
CA ASP A 390 2.38 -1.95 -21.43
C ASP A 390 1.80 -2.39 -22.77
N LEU A 391 0.94 -1.55 -23.35
CA LEU A 391 0.33 -1.76 -24.65
C LEU A 391 1.38 -1.93 -25.77
N GLY A 392 2.53 -1.27 -25.64
CA GLY A 392 3.66 -1.39 -26.56
C GLY A 392 4.34 -2.77 -26.58
N GLN A 393 4.13 -3.60 -25.53
CA GLN A 393 4.65 -4.97 -25.49
C GLN A 393 3.78 -5.99 -26.23
N GLY A 394 2.67 -5.56 -26.81
CA GLY A 394 1.78 -6.37 -27.63
C GLY A 394 0.43 -6.65 -26.98
N GLU A 395 -0.63 -6.57 -27.77
CA GLU A 395 -2.03 -6.68 -27.31
C GLU A 395 -2.38 -8.02 -26.69
N ALA A 396 -1.61 -9.07 -26.97
CA ALA A 396 -1.89 -10.41 -26.48
C ALA A 396 -1.81 -10.48 -24.94
N SER A 397 -0.91 -9.73 -24.35
CA SER A 397 -0.63 -9.70 -22.89
C SER A 397 -0.87 -8.34 -22.24
N ALA A 398 -0.98 -7.25 -23.04
CA ALA A 398 -1.13 -5.90 -22.49
C ALA A 398 -2.31 -5.79 -21.53
N THR A 399 -2.08 -5.08 -20.42
CA THR A 399 -3.08 -4.81 -19.39
C THR A 399 -3.30 -3.32 -19.17
N GLY A 400 -2.41 -2.45 -19.69
CA GLY A 400 -2.49 -1.00 -19.50
C GLY A 400 -1.55 -0.23 -20.42
N ILE A 401 -1.37 1.03 -20.09
CA ILE A 401 -0.49 1.97 -20.80
C ILE A 401 0.51 2.52 -19.80
N LYS A 402 1.81 2.52 -20.16
CA LYS A 402 2.87 3.07 -19.32
C LYS A 402 3.54 4.27 -19.98
N PHE A 403 3.92 5.24 -19.16
CA PHE A 403 4.80 6.34 -19.55
C PHE A 403 5.96 6.48 -18.58
N MET A 404 7.06 7.09 -19.02
CA MET A 404 8.32 7.12 -18.25
C MET A 404 8.56 8.48 -17.60
N ASP A 405 8.54 9.55 -18.40
CA ASP A 405 8.96 10.87 -17.98
C ASP A 405 7.95 11.49 -17.01
N LEU A 406 8.46 12.13 -15.99
CA LEU A 406 7.67 12.77 -14.94
C LEU A 406 7.21 14.17 -15.42
N SER A 407 6.28 14.21 -16.36
CA SER A 407 5.76 15.45 -16.94
C SER A 407 4.30 15.34 -17.36
N ALA A 408 3.59 16.48 -17.39
CA ALA A 408 2.23 16.58 -17.89
C ALA A 408 2.17 16.20 -19.38
N GLU A 409 3.17 16.57 -20.18
CA GLU A 409 3.27 16.21 -21.60
C GLU A 409 3.32 14.70 -21.81
N ALA A 410 4.18 13.97 -21.06
CA ALA A 410 4.30 12.51 -21.17
C ALA A 410 2.99 11.82 -20.75
N LEU A 411 2.34 12.30 -19.70
CA LEU A 411 1.01 11.82 -19.31
C LEU A 411 -0.02 12.14 -20.38
N GLY A 412 -0.02 13.36 -20.95
CA GLY A 412 -0.92 13.77 -22.02
C GLY A 412 -0.81 12.86 -23.26
N GLN A 413 0.42 12.49 -23.65
CA GLN A 413 0.67 11.51 -24.72
C GLN A 413 0.11 10.11 -24.38
N ALA A 414 0.27 9.63 -23.14
CA ALA A 414 -0.28 8.36 -22.69
C ALA A 414 -1.82 8.38 -22.65
N LEU A 415 -2.41 9.48 -22.21
CA LEU A 415 -3.87 9.69 -22.27
C LEU A 415 -4.37 9.75 -23.73
N GLY A 416 -3.63 10.39 -24.64
CA GLY A 416 -3.92 10.34 -26.07
C GLY A 416 -3.94 8.91 -26.63
N GLN A 417 -3.03 8.04 -26.20
CA GLN A 417 -3.06 6.61 -26.53
C GLN A 417 -4.30 5.91 -25.96
N ALA A 418 -4.72 6.25 -24.74
CA ALA A 418 -5.92 5.72 -24.12
C ALA A 418 -7.18 6.12 -24.90
N LEU A 419 -7.32 7.38 -25.29
CA LEU A 419 -8.42 7.86 -26.12
C LEU A 419 -8.43 7.16 -27.48
N ALA A 420 -7.27 6.97 -28.11
CA ALA A 420 -7.13 6.24 -29.38
C ALA A 420 -7.47 4.73 -29.22
N LEU A 421 -7.19 4.14 -28.06
CA LEU A 421 -7.58 2.77 -27.73
C LEU A 421 -9.09 2.65 -27.53
N TYR A 422 -9.73 3.65 -26.90
CA TYR A 422 -11.18 3.69 -26.70
C TYR A 422 -11.94 3.66 -28.04
N ALA A 423 -11.44 4.33 -29.04
CA ALA A 423 -12.00 4.30 -30.40
C ALA A 423 -11.89 2.92 -31.10
N LYS A 424 -11.28 1.91 -30.44
CA LYS A 424 -11.09 0.55 -30.96
C LYS A 424 -11.71 -0.48 -30.00
N PRO A 425 -13.04 -0.65 -29.94
CA PRO A 425 -13.74 -1.43 -28.89
C PRO A 425 -13.25 -2.86 -28.75
N LYS A 426 -12.96 -3.57 -29.84
CA LYS A 426 -12.46 -4.96 -29.80
C LYS A 426 -11.08 -5.04 -29.14
N ARG A 427 -10.22 -4.05 -29.40
CA ARG A 427 -8.87 -3.95 -28.85
C ARG A 427 -8.93 -3.60 -27.36
N LEU A 428 -9.74 -2.61 -27.00
CA LEU A 428 -9.99 -2.23 -25.60
C LEU A 428 -10.53 -3.41 -24.80
N ALA A 429 -11.52 -4.14 -25.33
CA ALA A 429 -12.10 -5.30 -24.66
C ALA A 429 -11.05 -6.39 -24.38
N LYS A 430 -10.08 -6.59 -25.28
CA LYS A 430 -8.98 -7.55 -25.08
C LYS A 430 -8.04 -7.11 -23.96
N VAL A 431 -7.58 -5.86 -23.98
CA VAL A 431 -6.69 -5.30 -22.94
C VAL A 431 -7.38 -5.34 -21.56
N ARG A 432 -8.65 -4.93 -21.50
CA ARG A 432 -9.50 -5.00 -20.33
C ARG A 432 -9.62 -6.44 -19.78
N GLY A 433 -9.92 -7.38 -20.66
CA GLY A 433 -10.05 -8.80 -20.32
C GLY A 433 -8.73 -9.41 -19.80
N ASN A 434 -7.58 -9.01 -20.36
CA ASN A 434 -6.27 -9.45 -19.84
C ASN A 434 -6.08 -8.98 -18.39
N GLY A 435 -6.36 -7.71 -18.09
CA GLY A 435 -6.27 -7.15 -16.74
C GLY A 435 -7.20 -7.87 -15.76
N MET A 436 -8.47 -8.07 -16.12
CA MET A 436 -9.46 -8.74 -15.26
C MET A 436 -9.13 -10.19 -14.94
N ARG A 437 -8.35 -10.87 -15.79
CA ARG A 437 -7.90 -12.25 -15.58
C ARG A 437 -6.54 -12.38 -14.92
N ALA A 438 -5.82 -11.26 -14.75
CA ALA A 438 -4.54 -11.26 -14.06
C ALA A 438 -4.74 -11.63 -12.58
N ASP A 439 -3.90 -12.51 -12.06
CA ASP A 439 -3.96 -12.95 -10.67
C ASP A 439 -2.98 -12.15 -9.80
N PHE A 440 -3.55 -11.28 -8.97
CA PHE A 440 -2.88 -10.55 -7.90
C PHE A 440 -3.47 -10.92 -6.54
N SER A 441 -3.92 -12.16 -6.35
CA SER A 441 -4.48 -12.62 -5.07
C SER A 441 -3.41 -12.68 -3.97
N TRP A 442 -3.86 -12.52 -2.73
CA TRP A 442 -3.01 -12.77 -1.56
C TRP A 442 -2.51 -14.23 -1.49
N THR A 443 -3.21 -15.18 -2.09
CA THR A 443 -2.74 -16.58 -2.20
C THR A 443 -1.41 -16.67 -2.94
N ARG A 444 -1.26 -15.95 -4.04
CA ARG A 444 0.00 -15.86 -4.80
C ARG A 444 1.10 -15.21 -3.97
N THR A 445 0.82 -14.06 -3.36
CA THR A 445 1.76 -13.32 -2.52
C THR A 445 2.21 -14.16 -1.31
N THR A 446 1.29 -14.85 -0.64
CA THR A 446 1.59 -15.73 0.50
C THR A 446 2.53 -16.86 0.10
N ALA A 447 2.30 -17.54 -1.04
CA ALA A 447 3.19 -18.59 -1.52
C ALA A 447 4.62 -18.08 -1.79
N GLU A 448 4.79 -16.83 -2.19
CA GLU A 448 6.11 -16.22 -2.34
C GLU A 448 6.79 -15.97 -0.99
N TYR A 449 6.07 -15.41 -0.01
CA TYR A 449 6.59 -15.25 1.35
C TYR A 449 6.93 -16.58 2.02
N GLU A 450 6.15 -17.63 1.84
CA GLU A 450 6.44 -18.96 2.37
C GLU A 450 7.77 -19.52 1.87
N ARG A 451 8.07 -19.34 0.58
CA ARG A 451 9.37 -19.72 0.00
C ARG A 451 10.53 -18.93 0.59
N LEU A 452 10.31 -17.64 0.90
CA LEU A 452 11.31 -16.79 1.52
C LEU A 452 11.53 -17.17 2.98
N TYR A 453 10.48 -17.41 3.76
CA TYR A 453 10.57 -17.85 5.15
C TYR A 453 11.29 -19.18 5.30
N ALA A 454 11.05 -20.12 4.39
CA ALA A 454 11.74 -21.41 4.39
C ALA A 454 13.29 -21.31 4.31
N LYS A 455 13.80 -20.23 3.70
CA LYS A 455 15.25 -20.00 3.58
C LYS A 455 15.92 -19.52 4.86
N ILE A 456 15.15 -18.87 5.76
CA ILE A 456 15.68 -18.22 6.96
C ILE A 456 15.14 -18.85 8.26
N LYS A 457 14.21 -19.80 8.15
CA LYS A 457 13.69 -20.54 9.30
C LYS A 457 14.84 -21.21 10.03
N LYS A 458 15.01 -20.87 11.30
CA LYS A 458 16.01 -21.51 12.15
C LYS A 458 15.47 -22.81 12.73
N PRO A 459 16.30 -23.84 12.99
CA PRO A 459 15.86 -25.05 13.67
C PRO A 459 15.25 -24.66 15.02
N THR A 460 14.08 -25.17 15.30
CA THR A 460 13.51 -25.11 16.66
C THR A 460 14.40 -25.92 17.60
N ALA A 461 14.90 -25.26 18.66
CA ALA A 461 15.69 -25.90 19.67
C ALA A 461 14.88 -26.96 20.45
#